data_281fa782b41e81a87b7613ccf2144727
#
_entry.id   281fa782b41e81a87b7613ccf2144727
#
_cell.length_a   1.000
_cell.length_b   1.000
_cell.length_c   1.000
_cell.angle_alpha   90.00
_cell.angle_beta   90.00
_cell.angle_gamma   90.00
#
_symmetry.space_group_name_H-M   'P 1'
#
loop_
_entity.id
_entity.type
_entity.pdbx_description
1 polymer ?
#
loop_
_entity_poly.entity_id
_entity_poly.type
_entity_poly.pdbx_seq_one_letter_code
_entity_poly.pdbx_strand_id
1 'polypeptide(L)'
;GNNASAGYIHYSDAGSGKFAYADTISGTNANITWSRLWLDVHAWHHVVLAVDTTQGTDTNRVKLYINGVQETATDSATWYDQNQVTSFGVDGNDHIWMDATLGGTAWYEDQAMSGYFCEAAFVDGLAYDPSKFGVAESESGIWVPINPLSSNITWGNNGFLLQFKQSGTGTASATTVGADTSGNTNHFTSTSVTVGAHITEDTCTNNFCTLNTSNKSTGSILKHGNTEHVNTANDQGSVGTLGFRSGKWYWEVALVKQIEAGISVDSDYVQLNNDG
;
A
#
# COMPACT_ATOMS: atom_id res chain seq x y z
N GLY A 1 -25.86 14.72 14.39
CA GLY A 1 -24.59 14.03 14.43
C GLY A 1 -24.53 13.05 13.26
N ASN A 2 -23.70 13.30 12.29
CA ASN A 2 -23.46 12.36 11.20
C ASN A 2 -22.59 11.22 11.74
N ASN A 3 -23.21 10.13 12.11
CA ASN A 3 -22.49 8.87 12.30
C ASN A 3 -22.25 8.29 10.90
N ALA A 4 -21.18 8.70 10.26
CA ALA A 4 -20.74 8.01 9.06
C ALA A 4 -20.27 6.61 9.48
N SER A 5 -20.84 5.59 8.85
CA SER A 5 -20.35 4.22 8.97
C SER A 5 -19.07 4.12 8.13
N ALA A 6 -17.99 3.64 8.70
CA ALA A 6 -16.73 3.46 7.98
C ALA A 6 -15.93 2.32 8.59
N GLY A 7 -15.45 1.41 7.74
CA GLY A 7 -14.44 0.42 8.10
C GLY A 7 -13.14 0.74 7.37
N TYR A 8 -12.03 0.80 8.10
CA TYR A 8 -10.73 1.09 7.51
C TYR A 8 -9.59 0.40 8.25
N ILE A 9 -8.58 0.02 7.50
CA ILE A 9 -7.27 -0.32 8.01
C ILE A 9 -6.34 0.86 7.78
N HIS A 10 -5.53 1.20 8.76
CA HIS A 10 -4.53 2.24 8.63
C HIS A 10 -3.19 1.82 9.21
N TYR A 11 -2.14 2.39 8.66
CA TYR A 11 -0.80 2.36 9.22
C TYR A 11 -0.50 3.74 9.79
N SER A 12 -0.08 3.80 11.03
CA SER A 12 0.29 5.05 11.68
C SER A 12 1.80 5.18 11.78
N ASP A 13 2.39 6.08 10.99
CA ASP A 13 3.80 6.46 11.05
C ASP A 13 4.09 7.54 12.10
N ALA A 14 3.07 8.34 12.48
CA ALA A 14 3.17 9.43 13.44
C ALA A 14 3.57 8.99 14.86
N GLY A 15 4.68 8.23 14.94
CA GLY A 15 5.34 7.78 16.17
C GLY A 15 4.98 6.37 16.63
N SER A 16 4.12 5.62 15.94
CA SER A 16 3.79 4.25 16.36
C SER A 16 4.27 3.15 15.40
N GLY A 17 4.31 3.36 14.08
CA GLY A 17 4.73 2.33 13.11
C GLY A 17 3.88 1.06 13.18
N LYS A 18 2.59 1.18 13.49
CA LYS A 18 1.69 0.06 13.75
C LYS A 18 0.53 0.03 12.79
N PHE A 19 0.02 -1.17 12.50
CA PHE A 19 -1.26 -1.32 11.84
C PHE A 19 -2.42 -1.28 12.83
N ALA A 20 -3.51 -0.67 12.44
CA ALA A 20 -4.76 -0.70 13.18
C ALA A 20 -5.96 -0.83 12.24
N TYR A 21 -7.03 -1.37 12.77
CA TYR A 21 -8.33 -1.51 12.11
C TYR A 21 -9.41 -0.88 12.97
N ALA A 22 -10.27 -0.12 12.35
CA ALA A 22 -11.47 0.39 12.98
C ALA A 22 -12.67 0.23 12.06
N ASP A 23 -13.82 -0.09 12.65
CA ASP A 23 -15.12 -0.10 11.99
C ASP A 23 -16.17 0.52 12.91
N THR A 24 -16.94 1.43 12.35
CA THR A 24 -17.94 2.18 13.09
C THR A 24 -19.26 2.22 12.34
N ILE A 25 -20.29 1.58 12.89
CA ILE A 25 -21.70 1.75 12.51
C ILE A 25 -22.44 2.27 13.72
N SER A 26 -22.90 3.52 13.72
CA SER A 26 -23.65 4.10 14.84
C SER A 26 -22.97 3.97 16.23
N GLY A 27 -21.64 3.86 16.25
CA GLY A 27 -20.81 3.61 17.43
C GLY A 27 -19.58 2.78 17.04
N THR A 28 -18.64 2.55 17.95
CA THR A 28 -17.46 1.69 17.66
C THR A 28 -17.87 0.23 17.70
N ASN A 29 -17.78 -0.46 16.58
CA ASN A 29 -18.06 -1.88 16.47
C ASN A 29 -16.82 -2.74 16.65
N ALA A 30 -15.69 -2.31 16.03
CA ALA A 30 -14.38 -2.90 16.23
C ALA A 30 -13.32 -1.79 16.22
N ASN A 31 -12.31 -1.94 17.07
CA ASN A 31 -11.12 -1.08 17.08
C ASN A 31 -9.95 -1.90 17.61
N ILE A 32 -8.97 -2.19 16.74
CA ILE A 32 -7.88 -3.09 17.05
C ILE A 32 -6.58 -2.43 16.64
N THR A 33 -5.62 -2.35 17.55
CA THR A 33 -4.26 -1.90 17.26
C THR A 33 -3.29 -3.05 17.53
N TRP A 34 -2.59 -3.52 16.49
CA TRP A 34 -1.59 -4.58 16.64
C TRP A 34 -0.28 -4.04 17.20
N SER A 35 0.39 -4.85 18.04
CA SER A 35 1.54 -4.40 18.81
C SER A 35 2.83 -4.29 18.01
N ARG A 36 2.95 -5.05 16.91
CA ARG A 36 4.18 -5.12 16.12
C ARG A 36 4.48 -3.82 15.42
N LEU A 37 5.75 -3.42 15.44
CA LEU A 37 6.26 -2.25 14.74
C LEU A 37 6.72 -2.63 13.33
N TRP A 38 6.29 -1.85 12.34
CA TRP A 38 6.65 -1.97 10.94
C TRP A 38 7.38 -0.69 10.53
N LEU A 39 8.69 -0.64 10.77
CA LEU A 39 9.49 0.58 10.63
C LEU A 39 10.17 0.70 9.27
N ASP A 40 10.20 -0.36 8.47
CA ASP A 40 10.75 -0.31 7.12
C ASP A 40 9.68 0.20 6.14
N VAL A 41 9.66 1.51 5.96
CA VAL A 41 8.73 2.20 5.04
C VAL A 41 9.16 2.12 3.57
N HIS A 42 10.32 1.51 3.28
CA HIS A 42 10.81 1.32 1.92
C HIS A 42 10.57 -0.09 1.38
N ALA A 43 10.14 -1.02 2.24
CA ALA A 43 9.78 -2.36 1.82
C ALA A 43 8.32 -2.46 1.40
N TRP A 44 8.05 -3.30 0.40
CA TRP A 44 6.69 -3.72 0.10
C TRP A 44 6.15 -4.63 1.20
N HIS A 45 4.97 -4.32 1.68
CA HIS A 45 4.25 -5.13 2.66
C HIS A 45 2.97 -5.67 2.04
N HIS A 46 2.81 -6.98 2.07
CA HIS A 46 1.55 -7.61 1.67
C HIS A 46 0.62 -7.68 2.88
N VAL A 47 -0.52 -7.03 2.80
CA VAL A 47 -1.48 -6.89 3.90
C VAL A 47 -2.77 -7.62 3.54
N VAL A 48 -3.22 -8.53 4.40
CA VAL A 48 -4.53 -9.18 4.28
C VAL A 48 -5.31 -8.97 5.58
N LEU A 49 -6.47 -8.36 5.47
CA LEU A 49 -7.45 -8.24 6.54
C LEU A 49 -8.60 -9.21 6.24
N ALA A 50 -8.82 -10.18 7.12
CA ALA A 50 -9.94 -11.11 7.05
C ALA A 50 -10.95 -10.80 8.16
N VAL A 51 -12.18 -10.49 7.79
CA VAL A 51 -13.27 -10.18 8.72
C VAL A 51 -14.38 -11.21 8.56
N ASP A 52 -14.67 -11.94 9.64
CA ASP A 52 -15.74 -12.93 9.72
C ASP A 52 -16.42 -12.86 11.09
N THR A 53 -17.46 -12.07 11.21
CA THR A 53 -18.18 -11.85 12.48
C THR A 53 -18.95 -13.08 12.95
N THR A 54 -19.11 -14.12 12.13
CA THR A 54 -19.83 -15.35 12.53
C THR A 54 -19.04 -16.23 13.50
N GLN A 55 -17.72 -15.98 13.63
CA GLN A 55 -16.83 -16.76 14.48
C GLN A 55 -17.24 -16.71 15.96
N GLY A 56 -17.25 -17.88 16.63
CA GLY A 56 -17.59 -17.97 18.05
C GLY A 56 -16.60 -17.28 18.97
N THR A 57 -15.30 -17.33 18.63
CA THR A 57 -14.24 -16.63 19.35
C THR A 57 -14.04 -15.23 18.77
N ASP A 58 -14.04 -14.22 19.60
CA ASP A 58 -13.96 -12.80 19.20
C ASP A 58 -12.68 -12.47 18.44
N THR A 59 -11.52 -12.94 18.92
CA THR A 59 -10.23 -12.75 18.27
C THR A 59 -10.12 -13.42 16.88
N ASN A 60 -11.06 -14.29 16.52
CA ASN A 60 -11.15 -14.91 15.20
C ASN A 60 -12.02 -14.10 14.22
N ARG A 61 -12.75 -13.08 14.69
CA ARG A 61 -13.65 -12.28 13.85
C ARG A 61 -12.91 -11.28 12.98
N VAL A 62 -11.73 -10.84 13.42
CA VAL A 62 -10.85 -9.96 12.63
C VAL A 62 -9.42 -10.50 12.72
N LYS A 63 -8.81 -10.80 11.60
CA LYS A 63 -7.43 -11.28 11.50
C LYS A 63 -6.64 -10.41 10.53
N LEU A 64 -5.50 -9.94 10.98
CA LEU A 64 -4.53 -9.25 10.16
C LEU A 64 -3.37 -10.20 9.85
N TYR A 65 -2.97 -10.23 8.58
CA TYR A 65 -1.77 -10.93 8.13
C TYR A 65 -0.86 -9.95 7.40
N ILE A 66 0.41 -9.96 7.74
CA ILE A 66 1.44 -9.20 7.05
C ILE A 66 2.48 -10.17 6.50
N ASN A 67 2.72 -10.10 5.20
CA ASN A 67 3.62 -11.01 4.50
C ASN A 67 3.32 -12.49 4.81
N GLY A 68 2.03 -12.85 4.79
CA GLY A 68 1.54 -14.20 5.04
C GLY A 68 1.49 -14.65 6.49
N VAL A 69 1.99 -13.85 7.44
CA VAL A 69 2.04 -14.17 8.87
C VAL A 69 0.93 -13.44 9.62
N GLN A 70 0.16 -14.17 10.43
CA GLN A 70 -0.89 -13.57 11.24
C GLN A 70 -0.29 -12.75 12.40
N GLU A 71 -0.77 -11.52 12.55
CA GLU A 71 -0.49 -10.67 13.71
C GLU A 71 -1.48 -11.00 14.83
N THR A 72 -0.98 -11.52 15.95
CA THR A 72 -1.83 -11.98 17.06
C THR A 72 -1.76 -11.11 18.31
N ALA A 73 -0.64 -10.40 18.50
CA ALA A 73 -0.45 -9.52 19.65
C ALA A 73 -1.09 -8.15 19.38
N THR A 74 -1.87 -7.65 20.33
CA THR A 74 -2.54 -6.34 20.27
C THR A 74 -2.20 -5.48 21.47
N ASP A 75 -2.08 -4.16 21.25
CA ASP A 75 -1.96 -3.18 22.34
C ASP A 75 -3.33 -2.83 22.92
N SER A 76 -4.33 -2.76 22.02
CA SER A 76 -5.72 -2.53 22.39
C SER A 76 -6.63 -3.25 21.39
N ALA A 77 -7.74 -3.79 21.87
CA ALA A 77 -8.72 -4.41 20.99
C ALA A 77 -10.13 -4.29 21.55
N THR A 78 -11.03 -3.81 20.71
CA THR A 78 -12.47 -4.02 20.80
C THR A 78 -12.87 -4.83 19.60
N TRP A 79 -13.40 -6.02 19.84
CA TRP A 79 -13.79 -6.96 18.79
C TRP A 79 -15.29 -6.82 18.48
N TYR A 80 -15.70 -7.18 17.27
CA TYR A 80 -17.12 -7.31 16.95
C TYR A 80 -17.85 -8.25 17.90
N ASP A 81 -19.12 -7.99 18.12
CA ASP A 81 -20.03 -9.03 18.61
C ASP A 81 -20.26 -10.11 17.56
N GLN A 82 -20.62 -11.31 17.99
CA GLN A 82 -20.90 -12.39 17.06
C GLN A 82 -22.09 -12.05 16.17
N ASN A 83 -21.94 -12.30 14.87
CA ASN A 83 -22.92 -11.97 13.81
C ASN A 83 -23.21 -10.46 13.67
N GLN A 84 -22.33 -9.61 14.16
CA GLN A 84 -22.48 -8.17 13.97
C GLN A 84 -22.30 -7.81 12.49
N VAL A 85 -23.15 -6.91 11.99
CA VAL A 85 -23.02 -6.35 10.65
C VAL A 85 -21.82 -5.39 10.62
N THR A 86 -21.00 -5.48 9.58
CA THR A 86 -19.87 -4.58 9.34
C THR A 86 -20.28 -3.38 8.50
N SER A 87 -19.51 -2.30 8.50
CA SER A 87 -19.75 -1.15 7.62
C SER A 87 -19.60 -1.47 6.13
N PHE A 88 -18.91 -2.56 5.80
CA PHE A 88 -18.67 -2.99 4.41
C PHE A 88 -19.93 -3.51 3.68
N GLY A 89 -21.07 -3.52 4.28
CA GLY A 89 -22.33 -3.99 3.68
C GLY A 89 -23.50 -3.03 3.91
N VAL A 90 -23.22 -1.79 4.32
CA VAL A 90 -24.26 -0.79 4.58
C VAL A 90 -24.43 0.11 3.36
N ASP A 91 -25.59 0.04 2.74
CA ASP A 91 -25.95 0.81 1.54
C ASP A 91 -25.51 2.28 1.60
N GLY A 92 -24.78 2.71 0.57
CA GLY A 92 -24.51 4.10 0.26
C GLY A 92 -23.20 4.68 0.84
N ASN A 93 -22.40 3.90 1.55
CA ASN A 93 -21.12 4.35 2.12
C ASN A 93 -19.94 3.43 1.82
N ASP A 94 -20.08 2.51 0.88
CA ASP A 94 -19.03 1.55 0.53
C ASP A 94 -17.95 2.21 -0.34
N HIS A 95 -17.05 2.90 0.33
CA HIS A 95 -15.85 3.45 -0.29
C HIS A 95 -14.64 2.73 0.26
N ILE A 96 -13.85 2.11 -0.61
CA ILE A 96 -12.50 1.70 -0.25
C ILE A 96 -11.59 2.89 -0.50
N TRP A 97 -11.16 3.48 0.59
CA TRP A 97 -10.25 4.60 0.59
C TRP A 97 -8.82 4.06 0.48
N MET A 98 -8.18 4.28 -0.66
CA MET A 98 -6.75 3.99 -0.83
C MET A 98 -5.89 5.25 -0.72
N ASP A 99 -6.51 6.42 -0.61
CA ASP A 99 -5.86 7.70 -0.36
C ASP A 99 -6.80 8.63 0.39
N ALA A 100 -6.31 9.32 1.40
CA ALA A 100 -7.08 10.23 2.24
C ALA A 100 -7.20 11.65 1.68
N THR A 101 -6.65 11.96 0.54
CA THR A 101 -6.82 13.25 -0.16
C THR A 101 -8.07 13.30 -1.02
N LEU A 102 -9.13 12.62 -0.65
CA LEU A 102 -10.39 12.73 -1.41
C LEU A 102 -11.17 13.95 -0.95
N GLY A 103 -11.07 14.99 -1.74
CA GLY A 103 -11.79 16.23 -1.59
C GLY A 103 -13.29 16.04 -1.50
N GLY A 104 -13.80 16.03 -0.29
CA GLY A 104 -15.20 15.96 0.04
C GLY A 104 -15.36 16.01 1.54
N THR A 105 -15.49 17.21 2.14
CA THR A 105 -15.76 17.42 3.56
C THR A 105 -14.95 16.54 4.52
N ALA A 106 -13.72 16.93 4.68
CA ALA A 106 -12.76 16.75 5.75
C ALA A 106 -13.21 15.87 6.94
N TRP A 107 -13.04 14.57 6.83
CA TRP A 107 -12.98 13.76 8.03
C TRP A 107 -11.52 13.48 8.43
N TYR A 108 -10.56 13.50 7.49
CA TYR A 108 -9.16 13.17 7.74
C TYR A 108 -8.22 13.79 6.69
N GLU A 109 -8.28 15.11 6.47
CA GLU A 109 -7.40 15.82 5.51
C GLU A 109 -5.90 15.64 5.80
N ASP A 110 -5.56 15.22 7.03
CA ASP A 110 -4.18 15.03 7.50
C ASP A 110 -3.70 13.57 7.40
N GLN A 111 -4.48 12.65 6.81
CA GLN A 111 -4.17 11.22 6.81
C GLN A 111 -3.95 10.65 5.41
N ALA A 112 -3.49 11.47 4.48
CA ALA A 112 -3.10 11.01 3.16
C ALA A 112 -1.98 9.97 3.27
N MET A 113 -2.15 8.83 2.60
CA MET A 113 -1.07 7.87 2.49
C MET A 113 0.04 8.44 1.61
N SER A 114 1.25 8.52 2.15
CA SER A 114 2.45 8.81 1.39
C SER A 114 3.15 7.49 1.06
N GLY A 115 2.87 6.91 -0.10
CA GLY A 115 3.42 5.62 -0.47
C GLY A 115 2.86 5.10 -1.80
N TYR A 116 3.04 3.82 -2.05
CA TYR A 116 2.62 3.15 -3.27
C TYR A 116 1.70 1.98 -2.97
N PHE A 117 0.74 1.76 -3.85
CA PHE A 117 -0.10 0.58 -3.87
C PHE A 117 0.20 -0.29 -5.10
N CYS A 118 0.30 -1.59 -4.87
CA CYS A 118 0.33 -2.58 -5.93
C CYS A 118 -0.75 -3.61 -5.61
N GLU A 119 -1.73 -3.71 -6.47
CA GLU A 119 -2.89 -4.58 -6.33
C GLU A 119 -3.75 -4.28 -5.08
N ALA A 120 -5.04 -4.14 -5.28
CA ALA A 120 -6.03 -4.08 -4.21
C ALA A 120 -7.16 -5.06 -4.52
N ALA A 121 -7.38 -5.99 -3.60
CA ALA A 121 -8.41 -7.01 -3.71
C ALA A 121 -9.44 -6.85 -2.59
N PHE A 122 -10.71 -6.91 -2.94
CA PHE A 122 -11.81 -7.04 -2.00
C PHE A 122 -12.63 -8.26 -2.34
N VAL A 123 -12.92 -9.10 -1.36
CA VAL A 123 -13.77 -10.28 -1.49
C VAL A 123 -14.99 -10.09 -0.64
N ASP A 124 -16.15 -10.14 -1.26
CA ASP A 124 -17.45 -9.98 -0.61
C ASP A 124 -18.01 -11.35 -0.18
N GLY A 125 -18.34 -11.46 1.10
CA GLY A 125 -19.00 -12.62 1.68
C GLY A 125 -18.12 -13.80 2.09
N LEU A 126 -16.79 -13.74 1.86
CA LEU A 126 -15.84 -14.78 2.25
C LEU A 126 -14.57 -14.18 2.85
N ALA A 127 -14.09 -14.73 3.96
CA ALA A 127 -12.83 -14.35 4.58
C ALA A 127 -11.75 -15.38 4.22
N TYR A 128 -10.91 -15.04 3.23
CA TYR A 128 -9.79 -15.88 2.83
C TYR A 128 -8.55 -15.61 3.67
N ASP A 129 -7.71 -16.63 3.81
CA ASP A 129 -6.36 -16.49 4.33
C ASP A 129 -5.39 -15.96 3.26
N PRO A 130 -4.16 -15.53 3.63
CA PRO A 130 -3.24 -14.91 2.69
C PRO A 130 -2.75 -15.82 1.56
N SER A 131 -2.89 -17.14 1.65
CA SER A 131 -2.42 -18.08 0.61
C SER A 131 -3.16 -17.93 -0.74
N LYS A 132 -4.30 -17.25 -0.74
CA LYS A 132 -5.02 -16.89 -1.97
C LYS A 132 -4.35 -15.76 -2.75
N PHE A 133 -3.49 -15.00 -2.10
CA PHE A 133 -2.91 -13.76 -2.62
C PHE A 133 -1.38 -13.77 -2.66
N GLY A 134 -0.75 -14.70 -1.98
CA GLY A 134 0.71 -14.80 -1.93
C GLY A 134 1.19 -16.17 -1.49
N VAL A 135 2.50 -16.38 -1.58
CA VAL A 135 3.17 -17.61 -1.19
C VAL A 135 4.56 -17.30 -0.65
N ALA A 136 5.03 -18.07 0.32
CA ALA A 136 6.43 -18.04 0.72
C ALA A 136 7.26 -18.76 -0.35
N GLU A 137 8.25 -18.09 -0.93
CA GLU A 137 9.17 -18.71 -1.88
C GLU A 137 9.99 -19.80 -1.20
N SER A 138 10.10 -20.95 -1.83
CA SER A 138 10.65 -22.16 -1.22
C SER A 138 12.13 -22.07 -0.83
N GLU A 139 12.92 -21.27 -1.56
CA GLU A 139 14.36 -21.16 -1.34
C GLU A 139 14.72 -20.05 -0.36
N SER A 140 14.09 -18.90 -0.47
CA SER A 140 14.39 -17.71 0.35
C SER A 140 13.49 -17.56 1.57
N GLY A 141 12.31 -18.19 1.55
CA GLY A 141 11.26 -17.95 2.54
C GLY A 141 10.59 -16.59 2.44
N ILE A 142 10.97 -15.77 1.45
CA ILE A 142 10.38 -14.45 1.24
C ILE A 142 8.95 -14.62 0.75
N TRP A 143 8.04 -13.84 1.32
CA TRP A 143 6.65 -13.79 0.87
C TRP A 143 6.56 -13.01 -0.43
N VAL A 144 6.00 -13.64 -1.46
CA VAL A 144 5.80 -13.04 -2.79
C VAL A 144 4.33 -13.10 -3.18
N PRO A 145 3.80 -12.06 -3.84
CA PRO A 145 2.43 -12.08 -4.33
C PRO A 145 2.26 -13.09 -5.47
N ILE A 146 1.08 -13.68 -5.56
CA ILE A 146 0.66 -14.51 -6.69
C ILE A 146 -0.52 -13.82 -7.39
N ASN A 147 -0.77 -14.20 -8.65
CA ASN A 147 -1.93 -13.67 -9.36
C ASN A 147 -3.23 -14.22 -8.73
N PRO A 148 -4.07 -13.39 -8.09
CA PRO A 148 -5.28 -13.86 -7.43
C PRO A 148 -6.30 -14.49 -8.38
N LEU A 149 -6.27 -14.14 -9.68
CA LEU A 149 -7.14 -14.74 -10.69
C LEU A 149 -6.89 -16.24 -10.90
N SER A 150 -5.70 -16.74 -10.55
CA SER A 150 -5.37 -18.17 -10.62
C SER A 150 -5.69 -18.94 -9.33
N SER A 151 -6.16 -18.26 -8.28
CA SER A 151 -6.31 -18.83 -6.92
C SER A 151 -7.71 -19.33 -6.60
N ASN A 152 -8.60 -19.43 -7.59
CA ASN A 152 -10.00 -19.84 -7.41
C ASN A 152 -10.72 -19.03 -6.31
N ILE A 153 -10.66 -17.70 -6.41
CA ILE A 153 -11.35 -16.79 -5.53
C ILE A 153 -12.80 -16.63 -6.00
N THR A 154 -13.75 -16.78 -5.08
CA THR A 154 -15.13 -16.34 -5.30
C THR A 154 -15.24 -14.90 -4.81
N TRP A 155 -15.34 -13.96 -5.73
CA TRP A 155 -15.27 -12.53 -5.42
C TRP A 155 -16.51 -11.99 -4.70
N GLY A 156 -17.68 -12.64 -4.87
CA GLY A 156 -18.97 -12.10 -4.43
C GLY A 156 -19.45 -10.96 -5.35
N ASN A 157 -20.59 -10.36 -5.05
CA ASN A 157 -21.20 -9.36 -5.94
C ASN A 157 -20.46 -8.02 -5.93
N ASN A 158 -19.96 -7.61 -4.78
CA ASN A 158 -19.27 -6.34 -4.58
C ASN A 158 -17.74 -6.49 -4.61
N GLY A 159 -17.24 -7.72 -4.78
CA GLY A 159 -15.82 -8.00 -4.83
C GLY A 159 -15.15 -7.43 -6.08
N PHE A 160 -13.85 -7.12 -5.99
CA PHE A 160 -13.06 -6.58 -7.10
C PHE A 160 -11.58 -6.92 -6.95
N LEU A 161 -10.86 -6.80 -8.06
CA LEU A 161 -9.40 -6.83 -8.11
C LEU A 161 -8.89 -5.66 -8.95
N LEU A 162 -8.24 -4.70 -8.32
CA LEU A 162 -7.57 -3.58 -8.97
C LEU A 162 -6.09 -3.91 -9.11
N GLN A 163 -5.63 -4.08 -10.33
CA GLN A 163 -4.22 -4.39 -10.60
C GLN A 163 -3.41 -3.17 -11.02
N PHE A 164 -4.05 -2.02 -11.23
CA PHE A 164 -3.45 -0.75 -11.62
C PHE A 164 -2.56 -0.82 -12.88
N LYS A 165 -2.81 -1.79 -13.75
CA LYS A 165 -2.03 -2.04 -14.98
C LYS A 165 -2.44 -1.15 -16.16
N GLN A 166 -3.62 -0.57 -16.09
CA GLN A 166 -4.16 0.25 -17.15
C GLN A 166 -3.62 1.68 -17.06
N SER A 167 -3.39 2.30 -18.21
CA SER A 167 -2.83 3.66 -18.29
C SER A 167 -3.88 4.76 -18.48
N GLY A 168 -5.15 4.42 -18.73
CA GLY A 168 -6.23 5.40 -18.82
C GLY A 168 -6.60 5.97 -17.45
N THR A 169 -7.12 7.19 -17.43
CA THR A 169 -7.61 7.86 -16.22
C THR A 169 -9.02 8.40 -16.42
N GLY A 170 -9.70 8.79 -15.34
CA GLY A 170 -11.04 9.38 -15.37
C GLY A 170 -12.14 8.36 -15.07
N THR A 171 -13.25 8.44 -15.80
CA THR A 171 -14.45 7.66 -15.55
C THR A 171 -14.17 6.15 -15.55
N ALA A 172 -14.79 5.44 -14.62
CA ALA A 172 -14.67 4.01 -14.40
C ALA A 172 -14.84 3.21 -15.71
N SER A 173 -13.85 2.39 -16.05
CA SER A 173 -13.89 1.50 -17.21
C SER A 173 -12.79 0.44 -17.15
N ALA A 174 -12.89 -0.59 -18.03
CA ALA A 174 -11.88 -1.63 -18.13
C ALA A 174 -10.50 -1.16 -18.66
N THR A 175 -10.38 0.08 -19.12
CA THR A 175 -9.15 0.65 -19.68
C THR A 175 -8.51 1.72 -18.81
N THR A 176 -9.13 2.05 -17.66
CA THR A 176 -8.62 3.04 -16.71
C THR A 176 -7.91 2.38 -15.54
N VAL A 177 -7.07 3.14 -14.83
CA VAL A 177 -6.27 2.63 -13.71
C VAL A 177 -7.12 1.98 -12.61
N GLY A 178 -8.39 2.37 -12.46
CA GLY A 178 -9.35 1.77 -11.55
C GLY A 178 -10.11 0.57 -12.13
N ALA A 179 -9.61 -0.10 -13.15
CA ALA A 179 -10.25 -1.25 -13.76
C ALA A 179 -10.29 -2.44 -12.79
N ASP A 180 -11.48 -2.96 -12.54
CA ASP A 180 -11.67 -4.24 -11.89
C ASP A 180 -11.42 -5.37 -12.87
N THR A 181 -10.53 -6.28 -12.51
CA THR A 181 -10.14 -7.46 -13.30
C THR A 181 -10.67 -8.78 -12.72
N SER A 182 -11.46 -8.72 -11.63
CA SER A 182 -12.06 -9.91 -11.02
C SER A 182 -13.08 -10.64 -11.91
N GLY A 183 -13.65 -9.90 -12.85
CA GLY A 183 -14.77 -10.35 -13.69
C GLY A 183 -16.14 -9.75 -13.29
N ASN A 184 -16.23 -9.09 -12.13
CA ASN A 184 -17.47 -8.45 -11.66
C ASN A 184 -17.77 -7.10 -12.34
N THR A 185 -16.77 -6.50 -12.98
CA THR A 185 -16.88 -5.17 -13.61
C THR A 185 -17.16 -4.01 -12.64
N ASN A 186 -16.79 -4.16 -11.37
CA ASN A 186 -16.87 -3.14 -10.33
C ASN A 186 -15.73 -2.12 -10.50
N HIS A 187 -15.70 -1.39 -11.61
CA HIS A 187 -14.64 -0.45 -11.94
C HIS A 187 -14.73 0.82 -11.10
N PHE A 188 -13.57 1.42 -10.80
CA PHE A 188 -13.45 2.66 -10.04
C PHE A 188 -13.09 3.84 -10.95
N THR A 189 -13.68 5.00 -10.65
CA THR A 189 -13.29 6.27 -11.27
C THR A 189 -12.01 6.77 -10.61
N SER A 190 -11.01 7.11 -11.39
CA SER A 190 -9.80 7.78 -10.91
C SER A 190 -9.97 9.29 -10.99
N THR A 191 -9.67 9.98 -9.88
CA THR A 191 -9.72 11.44 -9.82
C THR A 191 -8.32 11.96 -9.50
N SER A 192 -7.87 12.98 -10.23
CA SER A 192 -6.55 13.61 -10.05
C SER A 192 -5.34 12.67 -10.23
N VAL A 193 -5.54 11.50 -10.84
CA VAL A 193 -4.44 10.61 -11.23
C VAL A 193 -3.86 11.08 -12.56
N THR A 194 -2.55 11.31 -12.59
CA THR A 194 -1.79 11.66 -13.80
C THR A 194 -0.85 10.52 -14.15
N VAL A 195 -0.98 9.99 -15.36
CA VAL A 195 -0.04 8.99 -15.90
C VAL A 195 1.36 9.56 -15.93
N GLY A 196 2.37 8.79 -15.52
CA GLY A 196 3.76 9.21 -15.45
C GLY A 196 4.14 9.98 -14.19
N ALA A 197 3.16 10.47 -13.40
CA ALA A 197 3.43 11.10 -12.10
C ALA A 197 3.00 10.22 -10.91
N HIS A 198 1.86 9.50 -11.06
CA HIS A 198 1.28 8.71 -9.98
C HIS A 198 1.29 7.20 -10.27
N ILE A 199 1.60 6.79 -11.51
CA ILE A 199 1.72 5.38 -11.90
C ILE A 199 3.21 5.10 -12.11
N THR A 200 3.74 4.13 -11.38
CA THR A 200 5.15 3.72 -11.43
C THR A 200 5.29 2.29 -11.97
N GLU A 201 6.45 1.99 -12.55
CA GLU A 201 6.81 0.63 -12.98
C GLU A 201 7.35 -0.22 -11.83
N ASP A 202 7.73 0.41 -10.70
CA ASP A 202 8.12 -0.29 -9.49
C ASP A 202 6.92 -0.91 -8.80
N THR A 203 6.94 -2.22 -8.64
CA THR A 203 5.85 -3.01 -8.06
C THR A 203 6.39 -4.08 -7.13
N CYS A 204 5.54 -4.68 -6.30
CA CYS A 204 5.93 -5.76 -5.39
C CYS A 204 6.47 -7.01 -6.12
N THR A 205 6.10 -7.22 -7.39
CA THR A 205 6.59 -8.32 -8.24
C THR A 205 7.75 -7.94 -9.13
N ASN A 206 8.02 -6.65 -9.26
CA ASN A 206 9.06 -6.08 -10.10
C ASN A 206 9.67 -4.87 -9.39
N ASN A 207 10.34 -5.16 -8.28
CA ASN A 207 10.87 -4.16 -7.36
C ASN A 207 12.26 -3.72 -7.83
N PHE A 208 12.35 -2.49 -8.29
CA PHE A 208 13.58 -1.85 -8.72
C PHE A 208 14.25 -1.07 -7.59
N CYS A 209 15.52 -0.75 -7.77
CA CYS A 209 16.17 0.29 -6.99
C CYS A 209 15.58 1.65 -7.36
N THR A 210 14.94 2.31 -6.42
CA THR A 210 14.45 3.68 -6.55
C THR A 210 15.29 4.64 -5.71
N LEU A 211 15.08 5.93 -5.86
CA LEU A 211 15.79 6.94 -5.07
C LEU A 211 15.12 7.09 -3.70
N ASN A 212 15.94 7.15 -2.65
CA ASN A 212 15.48 7.15 -1.28
C ASN A 212 15.00 8.54 -0.84
N THR A 213 13.71 8.66 -0.51
CA THR A 213 13.11 9.92 -0.05
C THR A 213 13.59 10.35 1.33
N SER A 214 14.01 9.39 2.17
CA SER A 214 14.51 9.64 3.52
C SER A 214 16.00 9.96 3.56
N ASN A 215 16.73 9.67 2.49
CA ASN A 215 18.16 9.95 2.40
C ASN A 215 18.46 10.71 1.10
N LYS A 216 18.08 11.97 1.10
CA LYS A 216 18.30 12.92 0.01
C LYS A 216 18.55 14.32 0.56
N SER A 217 19.20 15.15 -0.21
CA SER A 217 19.35 16.56 0.14
C SER A 217 18.03 17.33 0.04
N THR A 218 17.91 18.41 0.82
CA THR A 218 16.68 19.21 0.93
C THR A 218 16.18 19.76 -0.42
N GLY A 219 17.10 20.12 -1.34
CA GLY A 219 16.76 20.62 -2.66
C GLY A 219 16.52 19.55 -3.72
N SER A 220 16.64 18.26 -3.37
CA SER A 220 16.34 17.15 -4.26
C SER A 220 14.84 16.93 -4.37
N ILE A 221 14.32 16.96 -5.59
CA ILE A 221 12.93 16.60 -5.91
C ILE A 221 12.96 15.24 -6.61
N LEU A 222 12.26 14.28 -6.05
CA LEU A 222 12.07 12.96 -6.66
C LEU A 222 10.71 12.91 -7.34
N LYS A 223 10.66 12.31 -8.54
CA LYS A 223 9.47 12.20 -9.38
C LYS A 223 9.34 10.79 -9.95
N HIS A 224 8.23 10.52 -10.62
CA HIS A 224 7.95 9.26 -11.32
C HIS A 224 8.20 8.01 -10.47
N GLY A 225 7.62 7.98 -9.26
CA GLY A 225 7.85 6.87 -8.35
C GLY A 225 9.28 6.79 -7.82
N ASN A 226 9.92 7.95 -7.59
CA ASN A 226 11.32 8.07 -7.14
C ASN A 226 12.34 7.49 -8.13
N THR A 227 12.01 7.42 -9.41
CA THR A 227 12.95 7.00 -10.46
C THR A 227 13.61 8.19 -11.18
N GLU A 228 13.11 9.41 -10.97
CA GLU A 228 13.68 10.64 -11.52
C GLU A 228 14.13 11.57 -10.39
N HIS A 229 15.34 12.11 -10.55
CA HIS A 229 15.89 13.12 -9.64
C HIS A 229 15.99 14.47 -10.36
N VAL A 230 15.43 15.51 -9.74
CA VAL A 230 15.47 16.88 -10.22
C VAL A 230 16.09 17.77 -9.14
N ASN A 231 17.15 18.49 -9.49
CA ASN A 231 17.78 19.45 -8.60
C ASN A 231 17.15 20.83 -8.73
N THR A 232 16.99 21.50 -7.60
CA THR A 232 16.61 22.92 -7.54
C THR A 232 17.82 23.82 -7.26
N ALA A 233 18.94 23.24 -6.85
CA ALA A 233 20.20 23.94 -6.55
C ALA A 233 21.39 23.01 -6.88
N ASN A 234 22.61 23.56 -6.82
CA ASN A 234 23.84 22.76 -6.94
C ASN A 234 24.02 21.83 -5.72
N ASP A 235 24.83 20.81 -5.87
CA ASP A 235 25.24 19.89 -4.78
C ASP A 235 24.07 19.17 -4.10
N GLN A 236 23.08 18.75 -4.89
CA GLN A 236 21.93 18.03 -4.41
C GLN A 236 21.95 16.58 -4.91
N GLY A 237 21.75 15.62 -4.00
CA GLY A 237 21.81 14.20 -4.31
C GLY A 237 20.76 13.38 -3.57
N SER A 238 20.62 12.15 -3.98
CA SER A 238 19.82 11.11 -3.33
C SER A 238 20.51 9.78 -3.49
N VAL A 239 20.40 8.89 -2.52
CA VAL A 239 20.90 7.50 -2.62
C VAL A 239 19.80 6.57 -3.09
N GLY A 240 20.19 5.40 -3.60
CA GLY A 240 19.24 4.35 -3.97
C GLY A 240 18.68 3.62 -2.73
N THR A 241 17.56 2.96 -2.91
CA THR A 241 16.89 2.16 -1.87
C THR A 241 17.54 0.79 -1.66
N LEU A 242 18.31 0.30 -2.61
CA LEU A 242 18.99 -0.99 -2.53
C LEU A 242 20.50 -0.81 -2.26
N GLY A 243 21.01 -1.52 -1.26
CA GLY A 243 22.43 -1.61 -0.93
C GLY A 243 22.96 -3.03 -1.16
N PHE A 244 24.24 -3.14 -1.50
CA PHE A 244 24.92 -4.42 -1.69
C PHE A 244 26.29 -4.43 -1.03
N ARG A 245 26.74 -5.60 -0.56
CA ARG A 245 28.05 -5.76 0.10
C ARG A 245 29.05 -6.56 -0.71
N SER A 246 28.59 -7.43 -1.56
CA SER A 246 29.45 -8.34 -2.34
C SER A 246 28.74 -8.79 -3.61
N GLY A 247 29.46 -9.41 -4.53
CA GLY A 247 28.93 -9.94 -5.79
C GLY A 247 29.21 -9.04 -6.99
N LYS A 248 28.54 -9.35 -8.10
CA LYS A 248 28.61 -8.58 -9.34
C LYS A 248 27.25 -7.92 -9.56
N TRP A 249 27.27 -6.62 -9.69
CA TRP A 249 26.06 -5.81 -9.79
C TRP A 249 26.11 -4.99 -11.07
N TYR A 250 24.94 -4.76 -11.64
CA TYR A 250 24.73 -3.90 -12.78
C TYR A 250 23.68 -2.84 -12.40
N TRP A 251 23.90 -1.63 -12.82
CA TRP A 251 22.97 -0.52 -12.68
C TRP A 251 23.13 0.43 -13.88
N GLU A 252 22.08 1.14 -14.21
CA GLU A 252 22.08 2.12 -15.28
C GLU A 252 21.32 3.38 -14.89
N VAL A 253 21.73 4.51 -15.45
CA VAL A 253 21.11 5.81 -15.24
C VAL A 253 20.96 6.48 -16.60
N ALA A 254 19.74 6.95 -16.91
CA ALA A 254 19.51 7.82 -18.05
C ALA A 254 19.79 9.27 -17.66
N LEU A 255 20.75 9.89 -18.33
CA LEU A 255 21.16 11.27 -18.05
C LEU A 255 20.43 12.24 -18.99
N VAL A 256 19.61 13.12 -18.44
CA VAL A 256 18.92 14.17 -19.20
C VAL A 256 19.70 15.49 -19.15
N LYS A 257 20.45 15.71 -18.08
CA LYS A 257 21.34 16.86 -17.88
C LYS A 257 22.63 16.38 -17.23
N GLN A 258 23.58 17.34 -17.00
CA GLN A 258 24.80 17.04 -16.28
C GLN A 258 24.48 16.53 -14.87
N ILE A 259 25.00 15.37 -14.53
CA ILE A 259 24.82 14.69 -13.24
C ILE A 259 26.06 13.84 -12.96
N GLU A 260 26.39 13.68 -11.70
CA GLU A 260 27.33 12.69 -11.23
C GLU A 260 26.56 11.51 -10.64
N ALA A 261 26.91 10.30 -11.04
CA ALA A 261 26.30 9.09 -10.53
C ALA A 261 27.39 8.09 -10.16
N GLY A 262 27.27 7.44 -9.00
CA GLY A 262 28.30 6.55 -8.49
C GLY A 262 27.80 5.64 -7.39
N ILE A 263 28.73 4.89 -6.80
CA ILE A 263 28.48 3.98 -5.68
C ILE A 263 29.06 4.63 -4.42
N SER A 264 28.24 4.78 -3.39
CA SER A 264 28.67 5.19 -2.07
C SER A 264 28.89 3.97 -1.17
N VAL A 265 29.92 4.03 -0.35
CA VAL A 265 30.24 2.98 0.66
C VAL A 265 29.66 3.28 2.03
N ASP A 266 29.03 4.45 2.20
CA ASP A 266 28.50 4.90 3.46
C ASP A 266 26.96 5.09 3.38
N SER A 267 26.27 4.89 4.49
CA SER A 267 24.83 5.16 4.61
C SER A 267 24.52 6.66 4.61
N ASP A 268 25.52 7.49 4.81
CA ASP A 268 25.38 8.93 4.74
C ASP A 268 25.43 9.37 3.27
N TYR A 269 24.47 10.16 2.87
CA TYR A 269 24.44 10.72 1.54
C TYR A 269 25.73 11.48 1.27
N VAL A 270 26.39 11.13 0.18
CA VAL A 270 27.59 11.84 -0.23
C VAL A 270 27.18 13.15 -0.88
N GLN A 271 27.53 14.25 -0.26
CA GLN A 271 27.47 15.55 -0.89
C GLN A 271 28.54 15.55 -1.98
N LEU A 272 28.13 15.45 -3.23
CA LEU A 272 29.01 15.61 -4.36
C LEU A 272 29.32 17.10 -4.48
N ASN A 273 30.43 17.53 -3.86
CA ASN A 273 30.94 18.88 -4.02
C ASN A 273 31.49 19.01 -5.45
N ASN A 274 31.01 20.01 -6.13
CA ASN A 274 31.53 20.42 -7.41
C ASN A 274 32.84 21.23 -7.19
N ASP A 275 33.91 20.56 -6.74
CA ASP A 275 35.26 21.11 -6.74
C ASP A 275 35.90 20.81 -8.10
N GLY A 276 35.40 21.54 -9.12
CA GLY A 276 35.87 21.46 -10.48
C GLY A 276 36.94 22.43 -10.82
#